data_88549e3422a237549e118ee9d75f8a56
#
_entry.id   88549e3422a237549e118ee9d75f8a56
#
_cell.length_a   1.000
_cell.length_b   1.000
_cell.length_c   1.000
_cell.angle_alpha   90.00
_cell.angle_beta   90.00
_cell.angle_gamma   90.00
#
_symmetry.space_group_name_H-M   'P 1'
#
loop_
_entity.id
_entity.type
_entity.pdbx_description
1 polymer ?
#
loop_
_entity_poly.entity_id
_entity_poly.type
_entity_poly.pdbx_seq_one_letter_code
_entity_poly.pdbx_strand_id
1 'polypeptide(L)'
;MTFTQSLTKFGIVALLTTSSLAAISFSSFAAENFNIQLLNLQQQWVQVNYQLVDDAQEDGFENLVKQAQNLVAADPENANGLVWLGIIESSYAGAKGGIGALSLAKKAKKALEESMKIDDSALNGSAYTSLGTLYHKVPGWPFGFGDDDTAKEMLEKAMLINPNGIDSNYFYGEFLFDEKEYTKAKKHLIIALQAPPRQERPLADEFRRVEINQLMVKVDKKINRN
;
A
#
# COMPACT_ATOMS: atom_id res chain seq x y z
N MET A 1 41.82 73.77 27.15
CA MET A 1 42.25 72.58 26.36
C MET A 1 41.59 71.39 26.95
N THR A 2 40.51 70.92 26.36
CA THR A 2 39.75 69.78 26.83
C THR A 2 39.70 68.75 25.71
N PHE A 3 40.27 67.62 25.94
CA PHE A 3 40.25 66.46 25.03
C PHE A 3 39.01 65.64 25.31
N THR A 4 38.11 65.55 24.32
CA THR A 4 36.92 64.66 24.35
C THR A 4 37.34 63.35 23.67
N GLN A 5 37.33 62.24 24.41
CA GLN A 5 37.49 60.89 23.87
C GLN A 5 36.12 60.38 23.38
N SER A 6 36.10 60.03 22.12
CA SER A 6 34.96 59.35 21.48
C SER A 6 35.03 57.82 21.71
N LEU A 7 34.08 57.24 22.42
CA LEU A 7 33.90 55.79 22.61
C LEU A 7 33.11 55.23 21.43
N THR A 8 33.81 54.52 20.58
CA THR A 8 33.22 53.68 19.51
C THR A 8 32.57 52.45 20.13
N LYS A 9 31.26 52.35 20.02
CA LYS A 9 30.51 51.14 20.37
C LYS A 9 30.70 50.09 19.29
N PHE A 10 31.42 49.04 19.59
CA PHE A 10 31.42 47.81 18.80
C PHE A 10 30.11 47.03 19.09
N GLY A 11 29.23 46.98 18.11
CA GLY A 11 28.05 46.16 18.17
C GLY A 11 28.44 44.68 17.96
N ILE A 12 28.07 43.85 18.92
CA ILE A 12 28.16 42.41 18.84
C ILE A 12 27.03 41.94 17.90
N VAL A 13 27.39 41.55 16.66
CA VAL A 13 26.54 40.72 15.80
C VAL A 13 26.93 39.27 16.05
N ALA A 14 26.25 38.66 16.99
CA ALA A 14 26.45 37.24 17.29
C ALA A 14 25.40 36.41 16.58
N LEU A 15 25.84 35.54 15.70
CA LEU A 15 25.46 34.15 15.45
C LEU A 15 24.02 33.73 15.76
N LEU A 16 23.23 33.64 14.69
CA LEU A 16 22.00 32.83 14.66
C LEU A 16 21.90 32.07 13.31
N THR A 17 22.88 31.22 12.95
CA THR A 17 22.86 30.49 11.68
C THR A 17 23.25 28.99 11.76
N THR A 18 23.29 28.38 12.94
CA THR A 18 23.74 26.97 13.06
C THR A 18 22.63 25.94 13.35
N SER A 19 21.38 26.34 13.58
CA SER A 19 20.32 25.41 13.94
C SER A 19 19.63 24.72 12.74
N SER A 20 19.67 25.31 11.54
CA SER A 20 18.91 24.83 10.40
C SER A 20 19.54 23.63 9.69
N LEU A 21 20.87 23.50 9.66
CA LEU A 21 21.53 22.39 8.96
C LEU A 21 21.38 21.05 9.70
N ALA A 22 21.42 21.06 11.03
CA ALA A 22 21.28 19.84 11.83
C ALA A 22 19.88 19.24 11.70
N ALA A 23 18.83 20.06 11.70
CA ALA A 23 17.45 19.60 11.57
C ALA A 23 17.18 18.95 10.20
N ILE A 24 17.72 19.48 9.11
CA ILE A 24 17.59 18.91 7.76
C ILE A 24 18.26 17.53 7.68
N SER A 25 19.42 17.36 8.28
CA SER A 25 20.15 16.09 8.28
C SER A 25 19.43 14.99 9.08
N PHE A 26 18.80 15.32 10.19
CA PHE A 26 18.04 14.37 10.99
C PHE A 26 16.75 13.93 10.29
N SER A 27 16.01 14.82 9.67
CA SER A 27 14.79 14.48 8.92
C SER A 27 15.09 13.60 7.71
N SER A 28 16.18 13.87 6.98
CA SER A 28 16.59 13.06 5.83
C SER A 28 16.98 11.63 6.25
N PHE A 29 17.73 11.49 7.34
CA PHE A 29 18.13 10.19 7.86
C PHE A 29 16.93 9.38 8.39
N ALA A 30 15.99 10.03 9.05
CA ALA A 30 14.77 9.38 9.54
C ALA A 30 13.90 8.88 8.37
N ALA A 31 13.70 9.68 7.32
CA ALA A 31 12.97 9.31 6.13
C ALA A 31 13.65 8.16 5.36
N GLU A 32 14.98 8.18 5.23
CA GLU A 32 15.73 7.09 4.60
C GLU A 32 15.59 5.78 5.39
N ASN A 33 15.69 5.83 6.72
CA ASN A 33 15.50 4.68 7.58
C ASN A 33 14.08 4.11 7.46
N PHE A 34 13.05 4.95 7.41
CA PHE A 34 11.66 4.54 7.19
C PHE A 34 11.51 3.79 5.86
N ASN A 35 12.05 4.32 4.76
CA ASN A 35 11.96 3.70 3.44
C ASN A 35 12.66 2.34 3.39
N ILE A 36 13.81 2.19 4.05
CA ILE A 36 14.52 0.90 4.17
C ILE A 36 13.67 -0.11 4.94
N GLN A 37 13.08 0.29 6.07
CA GLN A 37 12.21 -0.58 6.85
C GLN A 37 10.95 -0.97 6.08
N LEU A 38 10.34 -0.03 5.37
CA LEU A 38 9.18 -0.28 4.52
C LEU A 38 9.51 -1.28 3.40
N LEU A 39 10.66 -1.13 2.73
CA LEU A 39 11.09 -2.06 1.70
C LEU A 39 11.33 -3.47 2.26
N ASN A 40 11.97 -3.58 3.42
CA ASN A 40 12.16 -4.86 4.10
C ASN A 40 10.82 -5.52 4.46
N LEU A 41 9.84 -4.75 4.92
CA LEU A 41 8.49 -5.22 5.22
C LEU A 41 7.81 -5.76 3.96
N GLN A 42 7.95 -5.07 2.83
CA GLN A 42 7.44 -5.49 1.53
C GLN A 42 8.05 -6.81 1.05
N GLN A 43 9.35 -6.96 1.22
CA GLN A 43 10.06 -8.19 0.83
C GLN A 43 9.63 -9.38 1.70
N GLN A 44 9.51 -9.18 3.01
CA GLN A 44 9.00 -10.21 3.92
C GLN A 44 7.55 -10.59 3.61
N TRP A 45 6.70 -9.60 3.27
CA TRP A 45 5.32 -9.86 2.88
C TRP A 45 5.24 -10.82 1.67
N VAL A 46 6.07 -10.64 0.65
CA VAL A 46 6.10 -11.56 -0.51
C VAL A 46 6.40 -12.99 -0.09
N GLN A 47 7.36 -13.19 0.81
CA GLN A 47 7.70 -14.52 1.32
C GLN A 47 6.54 -15.14 2.10
N VAL A 48 5.96 -14.39 3.03
CA VAL A 48 4.83 -14.86 3.84
C VAL A 48 3.61 -15.15 2.97
N ASN A 49 3.29 -14.24 2.03
CA ASN A 49 2.09 -14.34 1.21
C ASN A 49 2.13 -15.48 0.19
N TYR A 50 3.29 -15.77 -0.37
CA TYR A 50 3.41 -16.68 -1.50
C TYR A 50 4.19 -17.97 -1.22
N GLN A 51 5.02 -18.01 -0.18
CA GLN A 51 5.91 -19.14 0.07
C GLN A 51 5.59 -19.89 1.37
N LEU A 52 4.81 -19.29 2.27
CA LEU A 52 4.34 -19.96 3.48
C LEU A 52 2.88 -20.40 3.32
N VAL A 53 2.50 -21.42 4.07
CA VAL A 53 1.14 -21.99 4.10
C VAL A 53 0.72 -22.30 5.54
N ASP A 54 -0.57 -22.42 5.76
CA ASP A 54 -1.18 -22.84 7.03
C ASP A 54 -0.68 -22.00 8.23
N ASP A 55 -0.43 -22.64 9.37
CA ASP A 55 -0.02 -21.98 10.62
C ASP A 55 1.24 -21.11 10.43
N ALA A 56 2.22 -21.56 9.63
CA ALA A 56 3.44 -20.80 9.36
C ALA A 56 3.14 -19.48 8.62
N GLN A 57 2.14 -19.46 7.76
CA GLN A 57 1.70 -18.25 7.07
C GLN A 57 0.98 -17.30 8.03
N GLU A 58 0.09 -17.84 8.89
CA GLU A 58 -0.62 -17.02 9.89
C GLU A 58 0.38 -16.36 10.87
N ASP A 59 1.34 -17.12 11.42
CA ASP A 59 2.39 -16.63 12.31
C ASP A 59 3.26 -15.57 11.61
N GLY A 60 3.59 -15.79 10.35
CA GLY A 60 4.30 -14.84 9.51
C GLY A 60 3.55 -13.52 9.37
N PHE A 61 2.25 -13.56 9.07
CA PHE A 61 1.43 -12.36 8.98
C PHE A 61 1.25 -11.66 10.34
N GLU A 62 1.08 -12.41 11.44
CA GLU A 62 0.99 -11.80 12.77
C GLU A 62 2.25 -10.99 13.10
N ASN A 63 3.43 -11.53 12.75
CA ASN A 63 4.69 -10.82 12.93
C ASN A 63 4.78 -9.58 12.03
N LEU A 64 4.38 -9.69 10.75
CA LEU A 64 4.36 -8.56 9.83
C LEU A 64 3.42 -7.44 10.28
N VAL A 65 2.24 -7.76 10.81
CA VAL A 65 1.33 -6.76 11.39
C VAL A 65 2.01 -5.99 12.52
N LYS A 66 2.71 -6.67 13.43
CA LYS A 66 3.46 -6.01 14.52
C LYS A 66 4.55 -5.08 13.98
N GLN A 67 5.30 -5.52 12.97
CA GLN A 67 6.33 -4.70 12.33
C GLN A 67 5.72 -3.47 11.64
N ALA A 68 4.62 -3.65 10.88
CA ALA A 68 3.93 -2.55 10.21
C ALA A 68 3.35 -1.54 11.20
N GLN A 69 2.77 -2.00 12.32
CA GLN A 69 2.28 -1.13 13.40
C GLN A 69 3.41 -0.31 14.04
N ASN A 70 4.58 -0.91 14.25
CA ASN A 70 5.75 -0.19 14.76
C ASN A 70 6.24 0.87 13.77
N LEU A 71 6.22 0.54 12.47
CA LEU A 71 6.60 1.47 11.41
C LEU A 71 5.65 2.67 11.36
N VAL A 72 4.33 2.43 11.42
CA VAL A 72 3.31 3.50 11.49
C VAL A 72 3.46 4.32 12.78
N ALA A 73 3.74 3.70 13.92
CA ALA A 73 3.94 4.42 15.18
C ALA A 73 5.19 5.33 15.16
N ALA A 74 6.22 4.98 14.38
CA ALA A 74 7.42 5.81 14.22
C ALA A 74 7.17 7.04 13.35
N ASP A 75 6.24 6.98 12.38
CA ASP A 75 5.85 8.10 11.52
C ASP A 75 4.34 7.99 11.16
N PRO A 76 3.45 8.45 12.05
CA PRO A 76 2.00 8.30 11.89
C PRO A 76 1.42 9.08 10.71
N GLU A 77 2.10 10.12 10.24
CA GLU A 77 1.67 10.96 9.11
C GLU A 77 2.20 10.41 7.75
N ASN A 78 2.81 9.25 7.74
CA ASN A 78 3.33 8.63 6.54
C ASN A 78 2.28 7.69 5.91
N ALA A 79 1.63 8.16 4.86
CA ALA A 79 0.60 7.40 4.16
C ALA A 79 1.08 6.03 3.67
N ASN A 80 2.35 5.90 3.25
CA ASN A 80 2.91 4.64 2.75
C ASN A 80 2.93 3.54 3.82
N GLY A 81 3.25 3.91 5.08
CA GLY A 81 3.21 2.98 6.21
C GLY A 81 1.80 2.45 6.47
N LEU A 82 0.80 3.34 6.46
CA LEU A 82 -0.61 2.99 6.64
C LEU A 82 -1.13 2.12 5.49
N VAL A 83 -0.77 2.43 4.22
CA VAL A 83 -1.11 1.57 3.07
C VAL A 83 -0.59 0.15 3.29
N TRP A 84 0.69 0.00 3.69
CA TRP A 84 1.27 -1.33 3.88
C TRP A 84 0.71 -2.06 5.10
N LEU A 85 0.39 -1.37 6.18
CA LEU A 85 -0.35 -1.95 7.29
C LEU A 85 -1.69 -2.54 6.80
N GLY A 86 -2.44 -1.77 6.02
CA GLY A 86 -3.70 -2.22 5.44
C GLY A 86 -3.56 -3.40 4.49
N ILE A 87 -2.53 -3.41 3.62
CA ILE A 87 -2.25 -4.55 2.71
C ILE A 87 -1.92 -5.81 3.51
N ILE A 88 -1.07 -5.71 4.53
CA ILE A 88 -0.68 -6.87 5.36
C ILE A 88 -1.87 -7.41 6.13
N GLU A 89 -2.69 -6.54 6.77
CA GLU A 89 -3.89 -6.96 7.48
C GLU A 89 -4.94 -7.58 6.55
N SER A 90 -5.07 -7.07 5.30
CA SER A 90 -5.93 -7.66 4.27
C SER A 90 -5.46 -9.05 3.87
N SER A 91 -4.16 -9.22 3.64
CA SER A 91 -3.56 -10.52 3.29
C SER A 91 -3.72 -11.52 4.43
N TYR A 92 -3.49 -11.06 5.67
CA TYR A 92 -3.70 -11.88 6.86
C TYR A 92 -5.16 -12.31 7.02
N ALA A 93 -6.11 -11.42 6.73
CA ALA A 93 -7.52 -11.76 6.73
C ALA A 93 -7.82 -12.91 5.75
N GLY A 94 -7.24 -12.85 4.55
CA GLY A 94 -7.37 -13.91 3.54
C GLY A 94 -6.77 -15.25 3.99
N ALA A 95 -5.58 -15.24 4.59
CA ALA A 95 -4.91 -16.44 5.07
C ALA A 95 -5.65 -17.08 6.27
N LYS A 96 -6.06 -16.24 7.22
CA LYS A 96 -6.73 -16.70 8.45
C LYS A 96 -8.13 -17.29 8.20
N GLY A 97 -8.89 -16.68 7.31
CA GLY A 97 -10.28 -17.11 7.07
C GLY A 97 -11.21 -17.00 8.29
N GLY A 98 -12.43 -17.44 8.14
CA GLY A 98 -13.40 -17.61 9.24
C GLY A 98 -13.70 -16.31 10.01
N ILE A 99 -14.05 -16.45 11.30
CA ILE A 99 -14.51 -15.34 12.15
C ILE A 99 -13.44 -14.27 12.36
N GLY A 100 -12.16 -14.67 12.45
CA GLY A 100 -11.03 -13.77 12.66
C GLY A 100 -10.75 -12.85 11.46
N ALA A 101 -11.03 -13.32 10.26
CA ALA A 101 -10.80 -12.58 9.01
C ALA A 101 -11.53 -11.23 8.97
N LEU A 102 -12.79 -11.18 9.38
CA LEU A 102 -13.57 -9.94 9.34
C LEU A 102 -13.00 -8.86 10.26
N SER A 103 -12.46 -9.23 11.42
CA SER A 103 -11.81 -8.28 12.32
C SER A 103 -10.56 -7.67 11.69
N LEU A 104 -9.75 -8.51 11.02
CA LEU A 104 -8.55 -8.06 10.30
C LEU A 104 -8.94 -7.18 9.09
N ALA A 105 -9.93 -7.59 8.31
CA ALA A 105 -10.42 -6.81 7.19
C ALA A 105 -10.93 -5.41 7.61
N LYS A 106 -11.59 -5.30 8.77
CA LYS A 106 -12.02 -4.01 9.33
C LYS A 106 -10.83 -3.12 9.75
N LYS A 107 -9.76 -3.72 10.31
CA LYS A 107 -8.53 -2.98 10.65
C LYS A 107 -7.83 -2.50 9.38
N ALA A 108 -7.69 -3.38 8.39
CA ALA A 108 -7.14 -3.04 7.08
C ALA A 108 -7.89 -1.87 6.43
N LYS A 109 -9.23 -1.94 6.38
CA LYS A 109 -10.07 -0.85 5.89
C LYS A 109 -9.77 0.46 6.60
N LYS A 110 -9.69 0.45 7.94
CA LYS A 110 -9.38 1.65 8.73
C LYS A 110 -8.01 2.22 8.37
N ALA A 111 -6.96 1.41 8.30
CA ALA A 111 -5.61 1.87 7.98
C ALA A 111 -5.54 2.48 6.56
N LEU A 112 -6.21 1.86 5.57
CA LEU A 112 -6.28 2.36 4.21
C LEU A 112 -7.06 3.69 4.11
N GLU A 113 -8.18 3.81 4.83
CA GLU A 113 -8.95 5.06 4.89
C GLU A 113 -8.18 6.20 5.58
N GLU A 114 -7.37 5.88 6.59
CA GLU A 114 -6.49 6.85 7.24
C GLU A 114 -5.36 7.29 6.31
N SER A 115 -4.75 6.38 5.56
CA SER A 115 -3.72 6.73 4.57
C SER A 115 -4.25 7.70 3.51
N MET A 116 -5.47 7.48 3.03
CA MET A 116 -6.10 8.33 2.02
C MET A 116 -6.41 9.75 2.50
N LYS A 117 -6.57 9.95 3.81
CA LYS A 117 -6.75 11.31 4.38
C LYS A 117 -5.43 12.09 4.38
N ILE A 118 -4.29 11.40 4.39
CA ILE A 118 -2.95 11.99 4.36
C ILE A 118 -2.52 12.21 2.91
N ASP A 119 -2.56 11.15 2.10
CA ASP A 119 -2.22 11.17 0.67
C ASP A 119 -2.96 10.03 -0.04
N ASP A 120 -4.00 10.36 -0.79
CA ASP A 120 -4.81 9.39 -1.52
C ASP A 120 -4.12 8.82 -2.77
N SER A 121 -3.05 9.46 -3.21
CA SER A 121 -2.18 9.02 -4.31
C SER A 121 -0.99 8.16 -3.86
N ALA A 122 -0.80 7.99 -2.55
CA ALA A 122 0.32 7.23 -1.98
C ALA A 122 0.50 5.86 -2.63
N LEU A 123 1.75 5.52 -2.93
CA LEU A 123 2.10 4.27 -3.62
C LEU A 123 1.26 4.04 -4.90
N ASN A 124 1.08 5.10 -5.68
CA ASN A 124 0.29 5.10 -6.91
C ASN A 124 -1.17 4.63 -6.72
N GLY A 125 -1.83 5.12 -5.67
CA GLY A 125 -3.23 4.82 -5.39
C GLY A 125 -3.47 3.38 -4.86
N SER A 126 -2.47 2.77 -4.23
CA SER A 126 -2.59 1.41 -3.70
C SER A 126 -3.67 1.27 -2.62
N ALA A 127 -3.99 2.34 -1.90
CA ALA A 127 -5.09 2.33 -0.95
C ALA A 127 -6.44 2.08 -1.65
N TYR A 128 -6.70 2.71 -2.78
CA TYR A 128 -7.90 2.49 -3.58
C TYR A 128 -7.99 1.06 -4.10
N THR A 129 -6.88 0.51 -4.64
CA THR A 129 -6.83 -0.88 -5.09
C THR A 129 -7.17 -1.85 -3.96
N SER A 130 -6.57 -1.66 -2.79
CA SER A 130 -6.75 -2.54 -1.63
C SER A 130 -8.15 -2.41 -1.01
N LEU A 131 -8.70 -1.19 -0.91
CA LEU A 131 -10.06 -0.96 -0.44
C LEU A 131 -11.09 -1.57 -1.38
N GLY A 132 -10.95 -1.36 -2.69
CA GLY A 132 -11.83 -1.96 -3.67
C GLY A 132 -11.84 -3.48 -3.58
N THR A 133 -10.66 -4.10 -3.44
CA THR A 133 -10.55 -5.54 -3.21
C THR A 133 -11.22 -5.98 -1.91
N LEU A 134 -11.06 -5.24 -0.82
CA LEU A 134 -11.71 -5.54 0.45
C LEU A 134 -13.23 -5.46 0.36
N TYR A 135 -13.77 -4.40 -0.24
CA TYR A 135 -15.22 -4.26 -0.43
C TYR A 135 -15.81 -5.37 -1.28
N HIS A 136 -15.06 -5.88 -2.27
CA HIS A 136 -15.49 -6.99 -3.11
C HIS A 136 -15.39 -8.36 -2.41
N LYS A 137 -14.32 -8.61 -1.65
CA LYS A 137 -14.07 -9.95 -1.07
C LYS A 137 -14.71 -10.17 0.30
N VAL A 138 -15.01 -9.11 1.04
CA VAL A 138 -15.68 -9.21 2.35
C VAL A 138 -17.18 -9.43 2.14
N PRO A 139 -17.83 -10.30 2.92
CA PRO A 139 -19.29 -10.45 2.84
C PRO A 139 -20.02 -9.13 3.06
N GLY A 140 -21.13 -8.92 2.35
CA GLY A 140 -22.01 -7.77 2.56
C GLY A 140 -22.81 -7.83 3.85
N TRP A 141 -23.60 -6.78 4.08
CA TRP A 141 -24.51 -6.72 5.24
C TRP A 141 -25.47 -7.93 5.26
N PRO A 142 -25.82 -8.54 6.42
CA PRO A 142 -25.47 -8.12 7.78
C PRO A 142 -24.13 -8.67 8.31
N PHE A 143 -23.42 -9.46 7.54
CA PHE A 143 -22.24 -10.20 8.02
C PHE A 143 -20.94 -9.39 7.96
N GLY A 144 -20.84 -8.45 7.05
CA GLY A 144 -19.65 -7.63 6.85
C GLY A 144 -19.97 -6.27 6.22
N PHE A 145 -18.96 -5.66 5.64
CA PHE A 145 -19.04 -4.33 5.00
C PHE A 145 -18.88 -4.40 3.47
N GLY A 146 -18.87 -5.60 2.90
CA GLY A 146 -18.71 -5.79 1.46
C GLY A 146 -19.83 -5.09 0.67
N ASP A 147 -19.45 -4.49 -0.47
CA ASP A 147 -20.33 -3.72 -1.33
C ASP A 147 -19.68 -3.58 -2.71
N ASP A 148 -20.25 -4.22 -3.73
CA ASP A 148 -19.66 -4.25 -5.06
C ASP A 148 -19.73 -2.92 -5.80
N ASP A 149 -20.69 -2.05 -5.51
CA ASP A 149 -20.75 -0.71 -6.09
C ASP A 149 -19.59 0.15 -5.54
N THR A 150 -19.35 0.10 -4.23
CA THR A 150 -18.20 0.75 -3.59
C THR A 150 -16.88 0.15 -4.07
N ALA A 151 -16.81 -1.18 -4.21
CA ALA A 151 -15.62 -1.86 -4.75
C ALA A 151 -15.26 -1.35 -6.14
N LYS A 152 -16.26 -1.26 -7.02
CA LYS A 152 -16.10 -0.73 -8.37
C LYS A 152 -15.58 0.72 -8.35
N GLU A 153 -16.20 1.60 -7.56
CA GLU A 153 -15.78 3.00 -7.46
C GLU A 153 -14.32 3.11 -7.03
N MET A 154 -13.91 2.36 -6.02
CA MET A 154 -12.52 2.38 -5.54
C MET A 154 -11.54 1.86 -6.60
N LEU A 155 -11.85 0.74 -7.25
CA LEU A 155 -11.00 0.17 -8.29
C LEU A 155 -10.91 1.08 -9.52
N GLU A 156 -11.99 1.74 -9.92
CA GLU A 156 -11.97 2.73 -11.00
C GLU A 156 -11.11 3.95 -10.64
N LYS A 157 -11.14 4.42 -9.40
CA LYS A 157 -10.22 5.47 -8.91
C LYS A 157 -8.76 5.03 -8.96
N ALA A 158 -8.48 3.78 -8.55
CA ALA A 158 -7.13 3.22 -8.67
C ALA A 158 -6.65 3.22 -10.13
N MET A 159 -7.53 2.90 -11.08
CA MET A 159 -7.22 2.93 -12.51
C MET A 159 -6.96 4.33 -13.04
N LEU A 160 -7.62 5.37 -12.50
CA LEU A 160 -7.33 6.77 -12.89
C LEU A 160 -5.94 7.21 -12.43
N ILE A 161 -5.50 6.77 -11.24
CA ILE A 161 -4.19 7.12 -10.69
C ILE A 161 -3.08 6.30 -11.34
N ASN A 162 -3.30 5.00 -11.54
CA ASN A 162 -2.29 4.06 -12.05
C ASN A 162 -2.83 3.17 -13.17
N PRO A 163 -3.11 3.75 -14.37
CA PRO A 163 -3.75 3.03 -15.48
C PRO A 163 -2.93 1.88 -16.05
N ASN A 164 -1.62 1.88 -15.84
CA ASN A 164 -0.70 0.87 -16.35
C ASN A 164 -0.08 0.01 -15.24
N GLY A 165 -0.54 0.12 -14.01
CA GLY A 165 -0.02 -0.62 -12.87
C GLY A 165 -0.39 -2.11 -12.94
N ILE A 166 0.53 -2.98 -12.53
CA ILE A 166 0.30 -4.42 -12.49
C ILE A 166 -0.82 -4.79 -11.52
N ASP A 167 -0.79 -4.24 -10.30
CA ASP A 167 -1.77 -4.58 -9.25
C ASP A 167 -3.13 -3.93 -9.52
N SER A 168 -3.19 -2.64 -9.92
CA SER A 168 -4.45 -1.96 -10.23
C SER A 168 -5.23 -2.69 -11.32
N ASN A 169 -4.55 -3.07 -12.42
CA ASN A 169 -5.18 -3.79 -13.52
C ASN A 169 -5.52 -5.25 -13.16
N TYR A 170 -4.70 -5.92 -12.36
CA TYR A 170 -5.00 -7.29 -11.92
C TYR A 170 -6.26 -7.33 -11.06
N PHE A 171 -6.34 -6.52 -9.99
CA PHE A 171 -7.48 -6.55 -9.08
C PHE A 171 -8.78 -6.03 -9.74
N TYR A 172 -8.67 -5.03 -10.62
CA TYR A 172 -9.84 -4.62 -11.40
C TYR A 172 -10.27 -5.71 -12.40
N GLY A 173 -9.31 -6.40 -13.02
CA GLY A 173 -9.58 -7.55 -13.88
C GLY A 173 -10.24 -8.72 -13.14
N GLU A 174 -9.83 -8.99 -11.90
CA GLU A 174 -10.44 -10.00 -11.02
C GLU A 174 -11.88 -9.63 -10.67
N PHE A 175 -12.11 -8.38 -10.25
CA PHE A 175 -13.44 -7.84 -9.99
C PHE A 175 -14.36 -8.03 -11.22
N LEU A 176 -13.90 -7.59 -12.39
CA LEU A 176 -14.68 -7.73 -13.65
C LEU A 176 -14.95 -9.19 -14.03
N PHE A 177 -14.03 -10.10 -13.71
CA PHE A 177 -14.27 -11.54 -13.91
C PHE A 177 -15.41 -12.06 -13.01
N ASP A 178 -15.42 -11.68 -11.75
CA ASP A 178 -16.47 -12.07 -10.80
C ASP A 178 -17.82 -11.46 -11.18
N GLU A 179 -17.81 -10.22 -11.72
CA GLU A 179 -18.97 -9.54 -12.33
C GLU A 179 -19.38 -10.12 -13.71
N LYS A 180 -18.73 -11.18 -14.20
CA LYS A 180 -18.98 -11.82 -15.49
C LYS A 180 -18.69 -10.95 -16.71
N GLU A 181 -17.99 -9.84 -16.54
CA GLU A 181 -17.54 -8.95 -17.60
C GLU A 181 -16.22 -9.45 -18.26
N TYR A 182 -16.23 -10.70 -18.72
CA TYR A 182 -15.04 -11.46 -19.11
C TYR A 182 -14.16 -10.76 -20.15
N THR A 183 -14.78 -10.10 -21.13
CA THR A 183 -14.03 -9.38 -22.19
C THR A 183 -13.27 -8.17 -21.62
N LYS A 184 -13.88 -7.44 -20.68
CA LYS A 184 -13.22 -6.32 -20.00
C LYS A 184 -12.13 -6.84 -19.06
N ALA A 185 -12.42 -7.91 -18.30
CA ALA A 185 -11.43 -8.57 -17.44
C ALA A 185 -10.18 -8.95 -18.25
N LYS A 186 -10.34 -9.60 -19.41
CA LYS A 186 -9.22 -9.95 -20.29
C LYS A 186 -8.38 -8.75 -20.67
N LYS A 187 -9.01 -7.63 -21.05
CA LYS A 187 -8.32 -6.39 -21.42
C LYS A 187 -7.42 -5.90 -20.29
N HIS A 188 -7.93 -5.83 -19.07
CA HIS A 188 -7.16 -5.36 -17.92
C HIS A 188 -6.03 -6.33 -17.54
N LEU A 189 -6.26 -7.64 -17.63
CA LEU A 189 -5.21 -8.64 -17.38
C LEU A 189 -4.07 -8.54 -18.41
N ILE A 190 -4.36 -8.23 -19.66
CA ILE A 190 -3.34 -7.97 -20.70
C ILE A 190 -2.51 -6.73 -20.33
N ILE A 191 -3.14 -5.64 -19.90
CA ILE A 191 -2.43 -4.43 -19.45
C ILE A 191 -1.55 -4.76 -18.24
N ALA A 192 -2.06 -5.52 -17.27
CA ALA A 192 -1.28 -5.97 -16.11
C ALA A 192 -0.03 -6.77 -16.51
N LEU A 193 -0.13 -7.66 -17.49
CA LEU A 193 1.03 -8.42 -17.99
C LEU A 193 2.07 -7.53 -18.69
N GLN A 194 1.64 -6.42 -19.28
CA GLN A 194 2.51 -5.45 -19.96
C GLN A 194 3.08 -4.39 -19.03
N ALA A 195 2.68 -4.38 -17.76
CA ALA A 195 3.17 -3.42 -16.79
C ALA A 195 4.70 -3.48 -16.65
N PRO A 196 5.38 -2.32 -16.55
CA PRO A 196 6.83 -2.28 -16.38
C PRO A 196 7.23 -2.98 -15.06
N PRO A 197 8.38 -3.67 -15.03
CA PRO A 197 8.87 -4.33 -13.84
C PRO A 197 9.23 -3.32 -12.74
N ARG A 198 8.89 -3.64 -11.50
CA ARG A 198 9.26 -2.87 -10.32
C ARG A 198 10.61 -3.39 -9.81
N GLN A 199 11.67 -2.59 -9.98
CA GLN A 199 13.04 -3.01 -9.64
C GLN A 199 13.21 -3.40 -8.17
N GLU A 200 12.46 -2.75 -7.26
CA GLU A 200 12.53 -2.99 -5.81
C GLU A 200 11.67 -4.18 -5.37
N ARG A 201 10.80 -4.70 -6.25
CA ARG A 201 9.84 -5.76 -5.93
C ARG A 201 9.75 -6.85 -7.01
N PRO A 202 10.87 -7.37 -7.54
CA PRO A 202 10.87 -8.31 -8.67
C PRO A 202 10.13 -9.61 -8.36
N LEU A 203 10.29 -10.14 -7.14
CA LEU A 203 9.63 -11.38 -6.71
C LEU A 203 8.10 -11.19 -6.59
N ALA A 204 7.64 -10.04 -6.12
CA ALA A 204 6.21 -9.72 -6.09
C ALA A 204 5.61 -9.68 -7.51
N ASP A 205 6.34 -9.10 -8.45
CA ASP A 205 5.93 -9.05 -9.85
C ASP A 205 5.88 -10.44 -10.50
N GLU A 206 6.82 -11.31 -10.17
CA GLU A 206 6.85 -12.69 -10.65
C GLU A 206 5.59 -13.45 -10.19
N PHE A 207 5.30 -13.47 -8.89
CA PHE A 207 4.11 -14.13 -8.37
C PHE A 207 2.82 -13.50 -8.92
N ARG A 208 2.74 -12.17 -9.00
CA ARG A 208 1.57 -11.51 -9.59
C ARG A 208 1.34 -11.93 -11.04
N ARG A 209 2.39 -12.07 -11.85
CA ARG A 209 2.26 -12.56 -13.22
C ARG A 209 1.77 -14.00 -13.30
N VAL A 210 2.13 -14.85 -12.33
CA VAL A 210 1.56 -16.21 -12.21
C VAL A 210 0.06 -16.12 -11.95
N GLU A 211 -0.40 -15.31 -11.00
CA GLU A 211 -1.82 -15.12 -10.69
C GLU A 211 -2.59 -14.56 -11.90
N ILE A 212 -2.03 -13.57 -12.60
CA ILE A 212 -2.64 -13.01 -13.81
C ILE A 212 -2.83 -14.11 -14.87
N ASN A 213 -1.81 -14.93 -15.12
CA ASN A 213 -1.91 -16.02 -16.10
C ASN A 213 -2.94 -17.07 -15.70
N GLN A 214 -3.04 -17.41 -14.40
CA GLN A 214 -4.05 -18.33 -13.90
C GLN A 214 -5.47 -17.79 -14.10
N LEU A 215 -5.67 -16.49 -13.83
CA LEU A 215 -6.96 -15.84 -14.04
C LEU A 215 -7.29 -15.72 -15.54
N MET A 216 -6.30 -15.42 -16.38
CA MET A 216 -6.47 -15.35 -17.83
C MET A 216 -7.00 -16.67 -18.41
N VAL A 217 -6.49 -17.82 -17.96
CA VAL A 217 -7.00 -19.14 -18.36
C VAL A 217 -8.48 -19.32 -17.99
N LYS A 218 -8.89 -18.84 -16.80
CA LYS A 218 -10.30 -18.90 -16.36
C LYS A 218 -11.18 -17.99 -17.23
N VAL A 219 -10.70 -16.78 -17.54
CA VAL A 219 -11.40 -15.81 -18.39
C VAL A 219 -11.58 -16.37 -19.80
N ASP A 220 -10.54 -16.90 -20.43
CA ASP A 220 -10.60 -17.48 -21.78
C ASP A 220 -11.58 -18.64 -21.87
N LYS A 221 -11.60 -19.51 -20.84
CA LYS A 221 -12.57 -20.60 -20.74
C LYS A 221 -14.02 -20.10 -20.67
N LYS A 222 -14.25 -18.93 -20.05
CA LYS A 222 -15.62 -18.34 -19.97
C LYS A 222 -16.01 -17.68 -21.28
N ILE A 223 -15.11 -16.96 -21.93
CA ILE A 223 -15.36 -16.32 -23.25
C ILE A 223 -15.70 -17.38 -24.31
N ASN A 224 -14.94 -18.47 -24.36
CA ASN A 224 -15.11 -19.53 -25.36
C ASN A 224 -16.37 -20.42 -25.15
N ARG A 225 -17.08 -20.27 -24.03
CA ARG A 225 -18.32 -21.02 -23.72
C ARG A 225 -19.59 -20.24 -24.02
N ASN A 226 -19.47 -18.96 -24.24
CA ASN A 226 -20.56 -18.04 -24.60
C ASN A 226 -20.56 -17.80 -26.11
#